data_cffe81a83b2b04048b687d7c0c29a303
#
_entry.id   cffe81a83b2b04048b687d7c0c29a303
#
_cell.length_a   1.000
_cell.length_b   1.000
_cell.length_c   1.000
_cell.angle_alpha   90.00
_cell.angle_beta   90.00
_cell.angle_gamma   90.00
#
_symmetry.space_group_name_H-M   'P 1'
#
loop_
_entity.id
_entity.type
_entity.pdbx_description
1 polymer ?
#
loop_
_entity_poly.entity_id
_entity_poly.type
_entity_poly.pdbx_seq_one_letter_code
_entity_poly.pdbx_strand_id
1 'polypeptide(L)'
;MEVTEVVLKRRSIRRWKPTPVEKEKIEKVLEAGRRAPSWGNTQPWRFIVVQDKAKMEELANAAAAGQPQVSSAPVVIVCCGVPEALSRKMHRAALKQLIEVGVMDWSDEVLDNVVLGSDLFAPYRLGEQVMTIRAGEQVMIAVAYMTLEAVNQGLGTCWVGAMSPKDAHRVMNLPDNLFVQALIPLGYPDEDPKPRPRKDFDEIVFWEEYKA
;
A
#
# COMPACT_ATOMS: atom_id res chain seq x y z
N MET A 1 20.09 -7.97 -0.44
CA MET A 1 20.66 -6.72 -1.04
C MET A 1 20.66 -5.61 -0.01
N GLU A 2 21.60 -4.68 -0.12
CA GLU A 2 21.56 -3.46 0.68
C GLU A 2 20.37 -2.57 0.28
N VAL A 3 19.80 -1.83 1.23
CA VAL A 3 18.59 -1.01 0.99
C VAL A 3 18.77 -0.02 -0.15
N THR A 4 19.90 0.66 -0.21
CA THR A 4 20.22 1.60 -1.30
C THR A 4 20.22 0.92 -2.67
N GLU A 5 20.77 -0.28 -2.74
CA GLU A 5 20.79 -1.07 -3.98
C GLU A 5 19.37 -1.43 -4.45
N VAL A 6 18.51 -1.85 -3.53
CA VAL A 6 17.10 -2.16 -3.81
C VAL A 6 16.36 -0.93 -4.36
N VAL A 7 16.53 0.22 -3.70
CA VAL A 7 15.91 1.49 -4.12
C VAL A 7 16.37 1.88 -5.53
N LEU A 8 17.67 1.76 -5.82
CA LEU A 8 18.24 2.10 -7.12
C LEU A 8 17.84 1.10 -8.23
N LYS A 9 17.63 -0.17 -7.90
CA LYS A 9 17.22 -1.22 -8.86
C LYS A 9 15.73 -1.23 -9.16
N ARG A 10 14.88 -0.77 -8.24
CA ARG A 10 13.43 -0.83 -8.43
C ARG A 10 12.98 -0.12 -9.71
N ARG A 11 12.25 -0.83 -10.55
CA ARG A 11 11.62 -0.32 -11.78
C ARG A 11 10.14 -0.72 -11.81
N SER A 12 9.35 -0.04 -12.62
CA SER A 12 8.02 -0.51 -12.97
C SER A 12 8.15 -1.53 -14.11
N ILE A 13 7.87 -2.77 -13.79
CA ILE A 13 7.95 -3.92 -14.71
C ILE A 13 6.55 -4.18 -15.28
N ARG A 14 6.45 -4.37 -16.58
CA ARG A 14 5.19 -4.56 -17.31
C ARG A 14 5.19 -5.80 -18.19
N ARG A 15 6.34 -6.47 -18.33
CA ARG A 15 6.47 -7.75 -19.01
C ARG A 15 7.05 -8.78 -18.05
N TRP A 16 6.47 -9.97 -18.08
CA TRP A 16 6.71 -11.01 -17.10
C TRP A 16 7.17 -12.29 -17.77
N LYS A 17 8.11 -12.97 -17.14
CA LYS A 17 8.40 -14.35 -17.47
C LYS A 17 7.18 -15.21 -17.12
N PRO A 18 6.91 -16.29 -17.87
CA PRO A 18 5.79 -17.19 -17.59
C PRO A 18 6.01 -18.06 -16.33
N THR A 19 7.11 -17.83 -15.62
CA THR A 19 7.49 -18.56 -14.41
C THR A 19 6.54 -18.21 -13.26
N PRO A 20 5.90 -19.19 -12.62
CA PRO A 20 5.13 -18.95 -11.40
C PRO A 20 5.99 -18.34 -10.30
N VAL A 21 5.38 -17.52 -9.46
CA VAL A 21 6.05 -16.98 -8.28
C VAL A 21 5.80 -17.92 -7.10
N GLU A 22 6.87 -18.30 -6.41
CA GLU A 22 6.82 -19.15 -5.24
C GLU A 22 6.05 -18.47 -4.11
N LYS A 23 5.20 -19.25 -3.41
CA LYS A 23 4.37 -18.76 -2.31
C LYS A 23 5.18 -18.04 -1.24
N GLU A 24 6.35 -18.59 -0.89
CA GLU A 24 7.26 -18.04 0.12
C GLU A 24 7.76 -16.64 -0.24
N LYS A 25 7.96 -16.35 -1.54
CA LYS A 25 8.35 -15.01 -1.99
C LYS A 25 7.19 -14.03 -1.92
N ILE A 26 5.98 -14.48 -2.30
CA ILE A 26 4.77 -13.67 -2.15
C ILE A 26 4.56 -13.33 -0.67
N GLU A 27 4.70 -14.30 0.23
CA GLU A 27 4.55 -14.11 1.67
C GLU A 27 5.58 -13.13 2.23
N LYS A 28 6.84 -13.15 1.77
CA LYS A 28 7.85 -12.17 2.17
C LYS A 28 7.49 -10.75 1.72
N VAL A 29 6.99 -10.60 0.49
CA VAL A 29 6.52 -9.33 -0.03
C VAL A 29 5.34 -8.79 0.81
N LEU A 30 4.37 -9.65 1.12
CA LEU A 30 3.24 -9.29 1.96
C LEU A 30 3.65 -8.95 3.40
N GLU A 31 4.61 -9.69 3.96
CA GLU A 31 5.16 -9.43 5.30
C GLU A 31 5.86 -8.06 5.38
N ALA A 32 6.57 -7.66 4.32
CA ALA A 32 7.13 -6.31 4.26
C ALA A 32 6.04 -5.24 4.34
N GLY A 33 4.92 -5.42 3.61
CA GLY A 33 3.77 -4.54 3.70
C GLY A 33 3.11 -4.54 5.08
N ARG A 34 2.99 -5.73 5.71
CA ARG A 34 2.46 -5.88 7.06
C ARG A 34 3.32 -5.16 8.12
N ARG A 35 4.64 -5.08 7.92
CA ARG A 35 5.60 -4.41 8.80
C ARG A 35 5.73 -2.91 8.58
N ALA A 36 5.06 -2.37 7.57
CA ALA A 36 5.10 -0.93 7.32
C ALA A 36 4.56 -0.14 8.52
N PRO A 37 5.08 1.06 8.79
CA PRO A 37 4.51 1.92 9.80
C PRO A 37 3.15 2.44 9.37
N SER A 38 2.28 2.70 10.34
CA SER A 38 1.02 3.39 10.10
C SER A 38 0.72 4.36 11.23
N TRP A 39 -0.06 5.38 10.96
CA TRP A 39 -0.45 6.36 11.94
C TRP A 39 -1.20 5.70 13.11
N GLY A 40 -0.73 5.93 14.34
CA GLY A 40 -1.28 5.31 15.54
C GLY A 40 -1.33 3.78 15.47
N ASN A 41 -0.48 3.15 14.66
CA ASN A 41 -0.45 1.70 14.42
C ASN A 41 -1.80 1.12 13.96
N THR A 42 -2.61 1.90 13.26
CA THR A 42 -3.97 1.51 12.84
C THR A 42 -4.03 0.43 11.77
N GLN A 43 -2.96 0.26 10.99
CA GLN A 43 -2.77 -0.79 9.98
C GLN A 43 -4.02 -0.99 9.08
N PRO A 44 -4.47 0.08 8.38
CA PRO A 44 -5.75 0.08 7.67
C PRO A 44 -5.70 -0.61 6.30
N TRP A 45 -4.77 -1.48 6.07
CA TRP A 45 -4.60 -2.20 4.80
C TRP A 45 -5.17 -3.61 4.84
N ARG A 46 -5.62 -4.08 3.66
CA ARG A 46 -5.89 -5.48 3.36
C ARG A 46 -5.30 -5.79 2.00
N PHE A 47 -4.64 -6.93 1.88
CA PHE A 47 -4.02 -7.38 0.64
C PHE A 47 -4.71 -8.66 0.18
N ILE A 48 -5.17 -8.66 -1.07
CA ILE A 48 -5.80 -9.83 -1.67
C ILE A 48 -4.91 -10.29 -2.81
N VAL A 49 -4.43 -11.53 -2.73
CA VAL A 49 -3.57 -12.14 -3.75
C VAL A 49 -4.44 -12.83 -4.79
N VAL A 50 -4.30 -12.42 -6.03
CA VAL A 50 -5.01 -12.99 -7.18
C VAL A 50 -4.02 -13.70 -8.07
N GLN A 51 -4.23 -15.00 -8.31
CA GLN A 51 -3.45 -15.84 -9.22
C GLN A 51 -4.34 -16.50 -10.29
N ASP A 52 -5.66 -16.38 -10.13
CA ASP A 52 -6.63 -16.84 -11.13
C ASP A 52 -6.58 -15.95 -12.37
N LYS A 53 -6.29 -16.55 -13.52
CA LYS A 53 -6.10 -15.83 -14.77
C LYS A 53 -7.38 -15.14 -15.27
N ALA A 54 -8.51 -15.80 -15.14
CA ALA A 54 -9.79 -15.21 -15.56
C ALA A 54 -10.11 -13.97 -14.71
N LYS A 55 -9.85 -14.03 -13.41
CA LYS A 55 -10.03 -12.90 -12.49
C LYS A 55 -9.07 -11.75 -12.78
N MET A 56 -7.81 -12.04 -13.11
CA MET A 56 -6.84 -10.99 -13.50
C MET A 56 -7.21 -10.35 -14.83
N GLU A 57 -7.72 -11.11 -15.78
CA GLU A 57 -8.22 -10.59 -17.06
C GLU A 57 -9.46 -9.71 -16.86
N GLU A 58 -10.39 -10.13 -16.01
CA GLU A 58 -11.57 -9.33 -15.63
C GLU A 58 -11.15 -8.02 -14.95
N LEU A 59 -10.18 -8.04 -14.01
CA LEU A 59 -9.62 -6.85 -13.39
C LEU A 59 -8.97 -5.91 -14.41
N ALA A 60 -8.17 -6.45 -15.34
CA ALA A 60 -7.52 -5.66 -16.37
C ALA A 60 -8.54 -4.95 -17.26
N ASN A 61 -9.55 -5.68 -17.74
CA ASN A 61 -10.52 -5.16 -18.70
C ASN A 61 -11.54 -4.20 -18.05
N ALA A 62 -12.11 -4.60 -16.91
CA ALA A 62 -13.16 -3.83 -16.26
C ALA A 62 -12.63 -2.64 -15.44
N ALA A 63 -11.49 -2.79 -14.78
CA ALA A 63 -11.01 -1.81 -13.83
C ALA A 63 -9.74 -1.07 -14.30
N ALA A 64 -8.87 -1.70 -15.07
CA ALA A 64 -7.55 -1.15 -15.40
C ALA A 64 -7.40 -0.78 -16.90
N ALA A 65 -8.48 -0.47 -17.59
CA ALA A 65 -8.50 -0.04 -19.00
C ALA A 65 -7.73 -0.97 -19.96
N GLY A 66 -7.80 -2.28 -19.72
CA GLY A 66 -7.14 -3.29 -20.54
C GLY A 66 -5.62 -3.34 -20.39
N GLN A 67 -5.05 -2.79 -19.32
CA GLN A 67 -3.60 -2.74 -19.12
C GLN A 67 -2.99 -4.16 -19.05
N PRO A 68 -2.14 -4.53 -20.04
CA PRO A 68 -1.67 -5.91 -20.20
C PRO A 68 -0.78 -6.37 -19.04
N GLN A 69 -0.11 -5.46 -18.33
CA GLN A 69 0.69 -5.84 -17.17
C GLN A 69 -0.15 -6.39 -16.01
N VAL A 70 -1.47 -6.17 -15.99
CA VAL A 70 -2.38 -6.75 -15.00
C VAL A 70 -2.77 -8.16 -15.41
N SER A 71 -3.27 -8.36 -16.63
CA SER A 71 -3.75 -9.66 -17.10
C SER A 71 -2.63 -10.68 -17.34
N SER A 72 -1.43 -10.23 -17.73
CA SER A 72 -0.29 -11.10 -18.04
C SER A 72 0.59 -11.42 -16.82
N ALA A 73 0.41 -10.78 -15.70
CA ALA A 73 1.19 -11.06 -14.50
C ALA A 73 0.91 -12.48 -13.97
N PRO A 74 1.90 -13.15 -13.36
CA PRO A 74 1.63 -14.41 -12.63
C PRO A 74 0.84 -14.17 -11.33
N VAL A 75 0.93 -12.97 -10.74
CA VAL A 75 0.22 -12.58 -9.51
C VAL A 75 -0.21 -11.13 -9.61
N VAL A 76 -1.40 -10.81 -9.10
CA VAL A 76 -1.83 -9.43 -8.85
C VAL A 76 -2.19 -9.31 -7.37
N ILE A 77 -1.61 -8.34 -6.67
CA ILE A 77 -2.01 -8.00 -5.30
C ILE A 77 -2.96 -6.82 -5.37
N VAL A 78 -4.21 -7.03 -4.94
CA VAL A 78 -5.20 -5.97 -4.79
C VAL A 78 -5.01 -5.35 -3.42
N CYS A 79 -4.59 -4.07 -3.39
CA CYS A 79 -4.27 -3.34 -2.18
C CYS A 79 -5.48 -2.49 -1.77
N CYS A 80 -6.10 -2.85 -0.66
CA CYS A 80 -7.33 -2.22 -0.16
C CYS A 80 -7.07 -1.44 1.12
N GLY A 81 -7.87 -0.39 1.33
CA GLY A 81 -7.93 0.37 2.56
C GLY A 81 -9.23 0.11 3.33
N VAL A 82 -9.15 0.21 4.67
CA VAL A 82 -10.25 0.12 5.62
C VAL A 82 -10.38 1.45 6.36
N PRO A 83 -11.26 2.37 5.92
CA PRO A 83 -11.41 3.68 6.59
C PRO A 83 -11.81 3.53 8.06
N GLU A 84 -12.64 2.53 8.39
CA GLU A 84 -13.10 2.28 9.75
C GLU A 84 -11.94 1.99 10.75
N ALA A 85 -10.79 1.52 10.28
CA ALA A 85 -9.60 1.35 11.12
C ALA A 85 -9.16 2.66 11.79
N LEU A 86 -9.55 3.81 11.23
CA LEU A 86 -9.32 5.15 11.75
C LEU A 86 -10.49 5.71 12.57
N SER A 87 -11.56 4.93 12.78
CA SER A 87 -12.67 5.30 13.69
C SER A 87 -12.18 5.41 15.13
N ARG A 88 -12.90 6.19 15.97
CA ARG A 88 -12.53 6.35 17.39
C ARG A 88 -12.28 5.01 18.09
N LYS A 89 -13.18 4.05 17.87
CA LYS A 89 -13.11 2.72 18.50
C LYS A 89 -11.85 1.96 18.09
N MET A 90 -11.60 1.86 16.80
CA MET A 90 -10.48 1.09 16.26
C MET A 90 -9.13 1.78 16.51
N HIS A 91 -9.09 3.09 16.35
CA HIS A 91 -7.90 3.89 16.66
C HIS A 91 -7.52 3.82 18.13
N ARG A 92 -8.52 3.95 19.03
CA ARG A 92 -8.31 3.75 20.48
C ARG A 92 -7.71 2.38 20.79
N ALA A 93 -8.25 1.33 20.16
CA ALA A 93 -7.75 -0.03 20.37
C ALA A 93 -6.30 -0.18 19.93
N ALA A 94 -5.94 0.39 18.77
CA ALA A 94 -4.56 0.36 18.25
C ALA A 94 -3.58 1.11 19.18
N LEU A 95 -3.96 2.31 19.63
CA LEU A 95 -3.14 3.10 20.56
C LEU A 95 -3.00 2.41 21.93
N LYS A 96 -4.07 1.76 22.41
CA LYS A 96 -4.02 1.02 23.67
C LYS A 96 -3.00 -0.12 23.62
N GLN A 97 -2.90 -0.84 22.48
CA GLN A 97 -1.86 -1.85 22.30
C GLN A 97 -0.44 -1.26 22.42
N LEU A 98 -0.21 -0.04 21.89
CA LEU A 98 1.09 0.63 22.02
C LEU A 98 1.42 1.00 23.49
N ILE A 99 0.41 1.37 24.26
CA ILE A 99 0.54 1.62 25.71
C ILE A 99 0.87 0.31 26.44
N GLU A 100 0.14 -0.76 26.15
CA GLU A 100 0.30 -2.07 26.80
C GLU A 100 1.69 -2.68 26.57
N VAL A 101 2.30 -2.43 25.41
CA VAL A 101 3.67 -2.90 25.11
C VAL A 101 4.75 -1.86 25.48
N GLY A 102 4.39 -0.77 26.16
CA GLY A 102 5.33 0.22 26.67
C GLY A 102 5.96 1.15 25.61
N VAL A 103 5.37 1.25 24.41
CA VAL A 103 5.81 2.20 23.37
C VAL A 103 5.34 3.62 23.68
N MET A 104 4.19 3.76 24.35
CA MET A 104 3.63 5.02 24.79
C MET A 104 3.29 4.94 26.29
N ASP A 105 3.53 6.05 27.00
CA ASP A 105 3.23 6.18 28.42
C ASP A 105 2.10 7.21 28.62
N TRP A 106 0.90 6.85 28.17
CA TRP A 106 -0.30 7.67 28.31
C TRP A 106 -1.31 7.01 29.24
N SER A 107 -1.91 7.80 30.13
CA SER A 107 -3.10 7.36 30.86
C SER A 107 -4.31 7.25 29.91
N ASP A 108 -5.33 6.49 30.31
CA ASP A 108 -6.59 6.43 29.56
C ASP A 108 -7.25 7.81 29.43
N GLU A 109 -7.08 8.69 30.43
CA GLU A 109 -7.58 10.05 30.38
C GLU A 109 -6.88 10.90 29.30
N VAL A 110 -5.57 10.82 29.19
CA VAL A 110 -4.78 11.49 28.14
C VAL A 110 -5.16 10.92 26.76
N LEU A 111 -5.26 9.60 26.63
CA LEU A 111 -5.67 8.95 25.40
C LEU A 111 -7.05 9.43 24.94
N ASP A 112 -8.06 9.42 25.80
CA ASP A 112 -9.44 9.71 25.42
C ASP A 112 -9.75 11.19 25.27
N ASN A 113 -9.18 12.06 26.12
CA ASN A 113 -9.51 13.48 26.16
C ASN A 113 -8.54 14.38 25.39
N VAL A 114 -7.26 14.03 25.35
CA VAL A 114 -6.26 14.81 24.64
C VAL A 114 -6.04 14.27 23.24
N VAL A 115 -5.63 13.00 23.09
CA VAL A 115 -5.26 12.42 21.81
C VAL A 115 -6.49 12.23 20.92
N LEU A 116 -7.47 11.45 21.40
CA LEU A 116 -8.69 11.16 20.65
C LEU A 116 -9.74 12.30 20.74
N GLY A 117 -9.51 13.30 21.57
CA GLY A 117 -10.30 14.52 21.64
C GLY A 117 -9.86 15.60 20.64
N SER A 118 -8.68 15.48 20.05
CA SER A 118 -8.10 16.47 19.15
C SER A 118 -8.37 16.14 17.67
N ASP A 119 -8.73 17.14 16.88
CA ASP A 119 -8.86 17.00 15.42
C ASP A 119 -7.53 16.66 14.75
N LEU A 120 -6.41 17.03 15.37
CA LEU A 120 -5.07 16.74 14.88
C LEU A 120 -4.78 15.23 14.87
N PHE A 121 -5.26 14.50 15.89
CA PHE A 121 -4.98 13.07 16.07
C PHE A 121 -6.19 12.16 15.82
N ALA A 122 -7.33 12.72 15.47
CA ALA A 122 -8.58 11.99 15.36
C ALA A 122 -9.30 12.26 14.03
N PRO A 123 -8.84 11.63 12.91
CA PRO A 123 -9.39 11.88 11.56
C PRO A 123 -10.89 11.60 11.46
N TYR A 124 -11.44 10.70 12.27
CA TYR A 124 -12.88 10.44 12.32
C TYR A 124 -13.71 11.69 12.69
N ARG A 125 -13.12 12.67 13.38
CA ARG A 125 -13.79 13.95 13.71
C ARG A 125 -13.95 14.85 12.47
N LEU A 126 -13.11 14.64 11.45
CA LEU A 126 -13.09 15.38 10.20
C LEU A 126 -13.95 14.72 9.11
N GLY A 127 -14.59 13.59 9.42
CA GLY A 127 -15.53 12.88 8.55
C GLY A 127 -14.95 11.69 7.79
N GLU A 128 -15.84 10.92 7.18
CA GLU A 128 -15.53 9.67 6.49
C GLU A 128 -14.55 9.85 5.32
N GLN A 129 -14.71 10.94 4.56
CA GLN A 129 -13.81 11.22 3.45
C GLN A 129 -12.36 11.39 3.90
N VAL A 130 -12.13 12.04 5.04
CA VAL A 130 -10.78 12.21 5.60
C VAL A 130 -10.23 10.86 6.08
N MET A 131 -11.05 10.01 6.71
CA MET A 131 -10.63 8.66 7.08
C MET A 131 -10.24 7.84 5.85
N THR A 132 -11.00 7.94 4.76
CA THR A 132 -10.70 7.23 3.50
C THR A 132 -9.37 7.69 2.90
N ILE A 133 -9.13 9.01 2.80
CA ILE A 133 -7.87 9.57 2.31
C ILE A 133 -6.70 9.09 3.17
N ARG A 134 -6.81 9.22 4.51
CA ARG A 134 -5.76 8.81 5.44
C ARG A 134 -5.49 7.31 5.41
N ALA A 135 -6.53 6.49 5.28
CA ALA A 135 -6.34 5.04 5.10
C ALA A 135 -5.58 4.74 3.79
N GLY A 136 -5.92 5.42 2.69
CA GLY A 136 -5.23 5.30 1.41
C GLY A 136 -3.74 5.65 1.49
N GLU A 137 -3.39 6.75 2.16
CA GLU A 137 -2.00 7.16 2.41
C GLU A 137 -1.21 6.04 3.11
N GLN A 138 -1.79 5.42 4.15
CA GLN A 138 -1.15 4.33 4.88
C GLN A 138 -0.98 3.07 4.00
N VAL A 139 -1.98 2.74 3.18
CA VAL A 139 -1.88 1.64 2.20
C VAL A 139 -0.70 1.88 1.24
N MET A 140 -0.51 3.11 0.76
CA MET A 140 0.59 3.42 -0.16
C MET A 140 1.96 3.30 0.50
N ILE A 141 2.09 3.59 1.81
CA ILE A 141 3.32 3.32 2.57
C ILE A 141 3.61 1.81 2.59
N ALA A 142 2.62 0.99 2.92
CA ALA A 142 2.77 -0.46 2.94
C ALA A 142 3.14 -1.03 1.55
N VAL A 143 2.50 -0.54 0.49
CA VAL A 143 2.82 -0.92 -0.90
C VAL A 143 4.27 -0.52 -1.27
N ALA A 144 4.78 0.63 -0.80
CA ALA A 144 6.18 1.00 -1.03
C ALA A 144 7.14 -0.05 -0.44
N TYR A 145 6.91 -0.51 0.80
CA TYR A 145 7.69 -1.59 1.42
C TYR A 145 7.61 -2.88 0.62
N MET A 146 6.41 -3.28 0.18
CA MET A 146 6.20 -4.47 -0.64
C MET A 146 6.99 -4.41 -1.95
N THR A 147 7.01 -3.26 -2.64
CA THR A 147 7.71 -3.12 -3.92
C THR A 147 9.23 -3.17 -3.77
N LEU A 148 9.77 -2.72 -2.65
CA LEU A 148 11.19 -2.86 -2.34
C LEU A 148 11.54 -4.33 -2.03
N GLU A 149 10.74 -5.00 -1.19
CA GLU A 149 10.97 -6.40 -0.88
C GLU A 149 10.83 -7.30 -2.12
N ALA A 150 9.90 -6.99 -3.05
CA ALA A 150 9.81 -7.70 -4.32
C ALA A 150 11.15 -7.70 -5.08
N VAL A 151 11.81 -6.54 -5.18
CA VAL A 151 13.14 -6.42 -5.79
C VAL A 151 14.18 -7.24 -5.04
N ASN A 152 14.15 -7.23 -3.71
CA ASN A 152 15.04 -8.03 -2.87
C ASN A 152 14.87 -9.54 -3.12
N GLN A 153 13.66 -9.99 -3.45
CA GLN A 153 13.34 -11.37 -3.82
C GLN A 153 13.60 -11.70 -5.30
N GLY A 154 14.15 -10.75 -6.09
CA GLY A 154 14.39 -10.91 -7.53
C GLY A 154 13.12 -10.80 -8.38
N LEU A 155 12.06 -10.22 -7.82
CA LEU A 155 10.78 -9.98 -8.49
C LEU A 155 10.67 -8.53 -8.95
N GLY A 156 9.78 -8.30 -9.90
CA GLY A 156 9.38 -6.97 -10.35
C GLY A 156 7.92 -6.67 -9.98
N THR A 157 7.59 -5.40 -9.96
CA THR A 157 6.24 -4.90 -9.71
C THR A 157 5.90 -3.73 -10.61
N CYS A 158 4.62 -3.48 -10.79
CA CYS A 158 4.11 -2.22 -11.35
C CYS A 158 3.04 -1.63 -10.44
N TRP A 159 3.12 -0.32 -10.20
CA TRP A 159 2.04 0.40 -9.53
C TRP A 159 0.96 0.74 -10.55
N VAL A 160 -0.22 0.17 -10.40
CA VAL A 160 -1.40 0.46 -11.24
C VAL A 160 -2.38 1.26 -10.40
N GLY A 161 -2.26 2.60 -10.50
CA GLY A 161 -3.18 3.55 -9.89
C GLY A 161 -4.14 4.17 -10.90
N ALA A 162 -3.80 4.11 -12.21
CA ALA A 162 -4.71 4.50 -13.28
C ALA A 162 -5.75 3.38 -13.50
N MET A 163 -6.71 3.30 -12.60
CA MET A 163 -7.77 2.29 -12.59
C MET A 163 -9.07 2.88 -12.02
N SER A 164 -10.18 2.16 -12.21
CA SER A 164 -11.46 2.42 -11.54
C SER A 164 -11.53 1.64 -10.23
N PRO A 165 -11.40 2.30 -9.05
CA PRO A 165 -11.53 1.62 -7.75
C PRO A 165 -12.88 0.93 -7.58
N LYS A 166 -13.96 1.56 -8.10
CA LYS A 166 -15.33 1.03 -8.05
C LYS A 166 -15.47 -0.28 -8.83
N ASP A 167 -14.90 -0.34 -10.04
CA ASP A 167 -14.98 -1.54 -10.85
C ASP A 167 -14.08 -2.66 -10.29
N ALA A 168 -12.89 -2.32 -9.78
CA ALA A 168 -12.05 -3.28 -9.08
C ALA A 168 -12.75 -3.86 -7.83
N HIS A 169 -13.43 -3.01 -7.07
CA HIS A 169 -14.23 -3.42 -5.92
C HIS A 169 -15.34 -4.42 -6.34
N ARG A 170 -16.07 -4.10 -7.41
CA ARG A 170 -17.12 -4.96 -7.97
C ARG A 170 -16.58 -6.30 -8.47
N VAL A 171 -15.49 -6.28 -9.26
CA VAL A 171 -14.85 -7.49 -9.80
C VAL A 171 -14.37 -8.40 -8.67
N MET A 172 -13.82 -7.83 -7.61
CA MET A 172 -13.34 -8.57 -6.45
C MET A 172 -14.44 -8.96 -5.45
N ASN A 173 -15.69 -8.53 -5.68
CA ASN A 173 -16.82 -8.75 -4.77
C ASN A 173 -16.48 -8.38 -3.32
N LEU A 174 -15.91 -7.18 -3.13
CA LEU A 174 -15.47 -6.71 -1.82
C LEU A 174 -16.65 -6.22 -0.98
N PRO A 175 -16.56 -6.31 0.36
CA PRO A 175 -17.54 -5.70 1.24
C PRO A 175 -17.41 -4.16 1.23
N ASP A 176 -18.50 -3.44 1.49
CA ASP A 176 -18.60 -1.98 1.37
C ASP A 176 -17.62 -1.20 2.26
N ASN A 177 -17.10 -1.82 3.32
CA ASN A 177 -16.12 -1.20 4.21
C ASN A 177 -14.67 -1.24 3.68
N LEU A 178 -14.46 -1.79 2.50
CA LEU A 178 -13.15 -1.78 1.81
C LEU A 178 -13.21 -0.90 0.57
N PHE A 179 -12.11 -0.20 0.29
CA PHE A 179 -11.90 0.42 -1.02
C PHE A 179 -10.58 -0.04 -1.64
N VAL A 180 -10.54 -0.12 -2.96
CA VAL A 180 -9.32 -0.49 -3.68
C VAL A 180 -8.47 0.74 -3.91
N GLN A 181 -7.23 0.72 -3.41
CA GLN A 181 -6.27 1.81 -3.55
C GLN A 181 -5.35 1.64 -4.76
N ALA A 182 -4.88 0.42 -5.01
CA ALA A 182 -3.99 0.11 -6.12
C ALA A 182 -4.03 -1.38 -6.48
N LEU A 183 -3.65 -1.71 -7.71
CA LEU A 183 -3.31 -3.05 -8.14
C LEU A 183 -1.79 -3.13 -8.31
N ILE A 184 -1.18 -4.20 -7.77
CA ILE A 184 0.25 -4.44 -7.85
C ILE A 184 0.50 -5.78 -8.54
N PRO A 185 0.63 -5.79 -9.88
CA PRO A 185 1.16 -6.93 -10.60
C PRO A 185 2.56 -7.26 -10.10
N LEU A 186 2.83 -8.55 -9.91
CA LEU A 186 4.05 -9.10 -9.34
C LEU A 186 4.49 -10.33 -10.14
N GLY A 187 5.77 -10.42 -10.47
CA GLY A 187 6.32 -11.55 -11.18
C GLY A 187 7.81 -11.43 -11.45
N TYR A 188 8.39 -12.43 -12.11
CA TYR A 188 9.77 -12.36 -12.59
C TYR A 188 9.84 -11.42 -13.80
N PRO A 189 10.73 -10.41 -13.80
CA PRO A 189 10.86 -9.49 -14.91
C PRO A 189 11.29 -10.20 -16.22
N ASP A 190 10.63 -9.87 -17.33
CA ASP A 190 11.05 -10.21 -18.69
C ASP A 190 11.45 -8.97 -19.49
N GLU A 191 11.91 -7.96 -18.79
CA GLU A 191 12.43 -6.71 -19.31
C GLU A 191 13.38 -6.06 -18.30
N ASP A 192 14.25 -5.20 -18.80
CA ASP A 192 15.13 -4.34 -18.00
C ASP A 192 14.92 -2.87 -18.41
N PRO A 193 13.90 -2.20 -17.90
CA PRO A 193 13.61 -0.82 -18.28
C PRO A 193 14.71 0.13 -17.80
N LYS A 194 15.08 1.09 -18.65
CA LYS A 194 16.01 2.15 -18.28
C LYS A 194 15.52 2.90 -17.02
N PRO A 195 16.47 3.39 -16.19
CA PRO A 195 16.14 4.27 -15.08
C PRO A 195 15.31 5.46 -15.56
N ARG A 196 14.26 5.79 -14.82
CA ARG A 196 13.49 6.99 -15.11
C ARG A 196 14.27 8.22 -14.62
N PRO A 197 14.21 9.34 -15.36
CA PRO A 197 14.82 10.58 -14.88
C PRO A 197 14.22 10.98 -13.53
N ARG A 198 15.00 11.69 -12.77
CA ARG A 198 14.59 12.33 -11.52
C ARG A 198 14.89 13.83 -11.65
N LYS A 199 14.12 14.62 -10.94
CA LYS A 199 14.48 16.00 -10.71
C LYS A 199 15.82 16.06 -10.00
N ASP A 200 16.56 17.13 -10.21
CA ASP A 200 17.80 17.37 -9.50
C ASP A 200 17.53 17.51 -7.99
N PHE A 201 18.52 17.16 -7.20
CA PHE A 201 18.37 17.13 -5.75
C PHE A 201 17.90 18.50 -5.21
N ASP A 202 18.50 19.58 -5.72
CA ASP A 202 18.22 20.96 -5.31
C ASP A 202 16.83 21.48 -5.77
N GLU A 203 16.18 20.78 -6.71
CA GLU A 203 14.80 21.10 -7.08
C GLU A 203 13.75 20.59 -6.08
N ILE A 204 14.12 19.64 -5.23
CA ILE A 204 13.18 18.93 -4.34
C ILE A 204 13.62 18.91 -2.88
N VAL A 205 14.85 19.29 -2.57
CA VAL A 205 15.39 19.34 -1.21
C VAL A 205 15.81 20.75 -0.86
N PHE A 206 15.23 21.27 0.20
CA PHE A 206 15.47 22.60 0.73
C PHE A 206 15.93 22.47 2.18
N TRP A 207 16.91 23.27 2.57
CA TRP A 207 17.44 23.30 3.93
C TRP A 207 16.81 24.49 4.67
N GLU A 208 16.21 24.23 5.84
CA GLU A 208 15.50 25.15 6.74
C GLU A 208 14.27 25.80 6.10
N GLU A 209 14.36 26.36 4.90
CA GLU A 209 13.30 27.13 4.25
C GLU A 209 13.08 26.68 2.81
N TYR A 210 11.83 26.70 2.36
CA TYR A 210 11.49 26.55 0.95
C TYR A 210 11.88 27.85 0.21
N LYS A 211 12.73 27.72 -0.79
CA LYS A 211 13.09 28.83 -1.70
C LYS A 211 12.61 28.47 -3.10
N ALA A 212 11.64 29.27 -3.61
CA ALA A 212 11.09 29.12 -4.96
C ALA A 212 12.07 29.63 -6.02
#